data_258beb2ade8cd716d567081b02321171
#
_entry.id   258beb2ade8cd716d567081b02321171
#
_cell.length_a   1.000
_cell.length_b   1.000
_cell.length_c   1.000
_cell.angle_alpha   90.00
_cell.angle_beta   90.00
_cell.angle_gamma   90.00
#
_symmetry.space_group_name_H-M   'P 1'
#
loop_
_entity.id
_entity.type
_entity.pdbx_description
1 polymer ?
#
loop_
_entity_poly.entity_id
_entity_poly.type
_entity_poly.pdbx_seq_one_letter_code
_entity_poly.pdbx_strand_id
1 'polypeptide(L)'
;MSHLNRKPRMLLVILGLAALACEPSADAQGDDAQDGMVAPEAEGEQAVAPAAEFTLSADNTHARWSRSIPPVLTVPSGAVVEVFTQEATGGQLSMASTLDDVAALDFDRIHALTGPIRVEGAEPGDVLAVTLHEIEVGDWGWAAIASGFGFLADEFTEPYLKLFELGPDATHADFGGGIRIPLDPFPGVLGVAPDTDEELVTIPPRLNGGNMDNRHMKAGTTVYLPVAIEGANFSIGDTHAAQGDGEVSGTAIEAPMRIVLELEVIKDHHPMAEPQYEGDDFYAVTGFGTSIDEATRKATRFMIDYLHDVHGLTRQDAYVLCSLAGDLKISETVDMPHYLVSMHMPKEVLPR
;
A
#
# COMPACT_ATOMS: atom_id res chain seq x y z
N MET A 1 -4.36 -60.64 24.45
CA MET A 1 -3.79 -59.78 25.52
C MET A 1 -4.07 -58.34 25.16
N SER A 2 -4.80 -57.72 26.00
CA SER A 2 -5.66 -56.55 25.86
C SER A 2 -4.97 -55.24 25.49
N HIS A 3 -5.45 -54.60 24.45
CA HIS A 3 -5.16 -53.20 24.13
C HIS A 3 -6.21 -52.30 24.78
N LEU A 4 -5.80 -51.47 25.74
CA LEU A 4 -6.62 -50.42 26.33
C LEU A 4 -6.63 -49.20 25.44
N ASN A 5 -7.80 -48.92 24.89
CA ASN A 5 -8.16 -47.74 24.12
C ASN A 5 -8.52 -46.60 25.10
N ARG A 6 -7.71 -45.57 25.27
CA ARG A 6 -8.04 -44.35 26.04
C ARG A 6 -8.45 -43.25 25.09
N LYS A 7 -9.76 -42.92 25.05
CA LYS A 7 -10.31 -41.72 24.41
C LYS A 7 -10.05 -40.48 25.30
N PRO A 8 -9.71 -39.32 24.76
CA PRO A 8 -9.64 -38.08 25.53
C PRO A 8 -11.05 -37.57 25.87
N ARG A 9 -11.27 -37.21 27.11
CA ARG A 9 -12.49 -36.57 27.60
C ARG A 9 -12.48 -35.09 27.22
N MET A 10 -13.44 -34.69 26.39
CA MET A 10 -13.74 -33.30 26.07
C MET A 10 -14.48 -32.68 27.27
N LEU A 11 -13.89 -31.68 27.90
CA LEU A 11 -14.49 -30.92 28.99
C LEU A 11 -15.40 -29.84 28.37
N LEU A 12 -16.72 -30.05 28.47
CA LEU A 12 -17.71 -29.07 28.00
C LEU A 12 -17.97 -28.09 29.16
N VAL A 13 -17.53 -26.84 29.02
CA VAL A 13 -17.88 -25.75 29.94
C VAL A 13 -19.16 -25.10 29.44
N ILE A 14 -20.26 -25.34 30.13
CA ILE A 14 -21.57 -24.70 29.89
C ILE A 14 -21.58 -23.40 30.70
N LEU A 15 -21.49 -22.25 30.02
CA LEU A 15 -21.80 -20.96 30.63
C LEU A 15 -23.30 -20.72 30.53
N GLY A 16 -23.95 -20.66 31.69
CA GLY A 16 -25.38 -20.30 31.80
C GLY A 16 -25.57 -18.80 31.58
N LEU A 17 -26.37 -18.43 30.59
CA LEU A 17 -26.88 -17.05 30.43
C LEU A 17 -28.07 -16.87 31.41
N ALA A 18 -27.91 -15.94 32.36
CA ALA A 18 -29.03 -15.41 33.12
C ALA A 18 -29.62 -14.22 32.33
N ALA A 19 -30.86 -14.38 31.89
CA ALA A 19 -31.64 -13.30 31.27
C ALA A 19 -32.22 -12.43 32.38
N LEU A 20 -31.79 -11.17 32.48
CA LEU A 20 -32.49 -10.13 33.22
C LEU A 20 -33.46 -9.42 32.27
N ALA A 21 -34.75 -9.55 32.54
CA ALA A 21 -35.78 -8.76 31.91
C ALA A 21 -35.79 -7.37 32.55
N CYS A 22 -35.70 -6.32 31.72
CA CYS A 22 -35.91 -4.93 32.13
C CYS A 22 -37.23 -4.46 31.49
N GLU A 23 -38.20 -4.10 32.31
CA GLU A 23 -39.45 -3.44 31.88
C GLU A 23 -39.19 -1.96 31.56
N PRO A 24 -39.94 -1.34 30.62
CA PRO A 24 -39.80 0.07 30.30
C PRO A 24 -40.64 0.94 31.25
N SER A 25 -40.02 1.91 31.90
CA SER A 25 -40.71 3.02 32.54
C SER A 25 -40.78 4.21 31.57
N ALA A 26 -41.99 4.74 31.39
CA ALA A 26 -42.29 5.92 30.65
C ALA A 26 -42.06 7.21 31.46
N ASP A 27 -41.92 8.32 30.73
CA ASP A 27 -41.99 9.73 31.11
C ASP A 27 -40.75 10.39 31.73
N ALA A 28 -40.09 11.23 30.87
CA ALA A 28 -39.88 12.66 31.18
C ALA A 28 -39.43 13.39 29.90
N GLN A 29 -40.25 14.33 29.49
CA GLN A 29 -39.92 15.39 28.54
C GLN A 29 -38.90 16.34 29.16
N GLY A 30 -37.92 16.75 28.37
CA GLY A 30 -36.91 17.77 28.68
C GLY A 30 -36.15 18.15 27.44
N ASP A 31 -36.64 19.21 26.76
CA ASP A 31 -35.89 19.99 25.79
C ASP A 31 -34.55 20.44 26.39
N ASP A 32 -33.47 20.19 25.68
CA ASP A 32 -32.34 21.12 25.54
C ASP A 32 -31.43 20.64 24.40
N ALA A 33 -31.62 21.25 23.22
CA ALA A 33 -30.69 21.17 22.13
C ALA A 33 -29.41 21.92 22.52
N GLN A 34 -28.40 21.22 22.99
CA GLN A 34 -27.03 21.72 22.99
C GLN A 34 -26.37 21.42 21.65
N ASP A 35 -26.32 22.49 20.86
CA ASP A 35 -25.54 22.63 19.65
C ASP A 35 -24.05 22.38 20.01
N GLY A 36 -23.62 21.12 19.82
CA GLY A 36 -22.22 20.75 19.99
C GLY A 36 -21.42 21.32 18.81
N MET A 37 -20.89 22.52 18.98
CA MET A 37 -19.84 23.04 18.11
C MET A 37 -18.65 22.06 18.18
N VAL A 38 -18.51 21.24 17.13
CA VAL A 38 -17.26 20.55 16.82
C VAL A 38 -16.26 21.67 16.51
N ALA A 39 -15.25 21.83 17.37
CA ALA A 39 -14.14 22.71 17.08
C ALA A 39 -13.51 22.29 15.76
N PRO A 40 -13.16 23.23 14.87
CA PRO A 40 -12.43 22.86 13.66
C PRO A 40 -11.11 22.21 14.11
N GLU A 41 -10.86 21.02 13.58
CA GLU A 41 -9.53 20.40 13.68
C GLU A 41 -8.54 21.43 13.14
N ALA A 42 -7.49 21.71 13.91
CA ALA A 42 -6.44 22.61 13.47
C ALA A 42 -5.84 22.02 12.19
N GLU A 43 -6.02 22.72 11.07
CA GLU A 43 -5.30 22.45 9.85
C GLU A 43 -3.82 22.54 10.21
N GLY A 44 -3.17 21.39 10.34
CA GLY A 44 -1.73 21.31 10.49
C GLY A 44 -1.11 21.99 9.28
N GLU A 45 -0.21 22.94 9.50
CA GLU A 45 0.56 23.59 8.46
C GLU A 45 1.29 22.49 7.67
N GLN A 46 0.80 22.16 6.47
CA GLN A 46 1.45 21.15 5.64
C GLN A 46 2.87 21.65 5.34
N ALA A 47 3.85 20.86 5.71
CA ALA A 47 5.24 21.16 5.38
C ALA A 47 5.35 21.29 3.85
N VAL A 48 5.88 22.41 3.39
CA VAL A 48 6.11 22.61 1.95
C VAL A 48 7.11 21.57 1.48
N ALA A 49 6.79 20.83 0.42
CA ALA A 49 7.69 19.86 -0.18
C ALA A 49 9.04 20.50 -0.55
N PRO A 50 10.16 19.82 -0.38
CA PRO A 50 11.45 20.33 -0.80
C PRO A 50 11.47 20.54 -2.30
N ALA A 51 12.28 21.52 -2.77
CA ALA A 51 12.42 21.78 -4.19
C ALA A 51 13.13 20.60 -4.88
N ALA A 52 12.52 20.06 -5.94
CA ALA A 52 13.14 19.00 -6.72
C ALA A 52 14.38 19.50 -7.47
N GLU A 53 15.45 18.73 -7.40
CA GLU A 53 16.71 18.98 -8.10
C GLU A 53 16.74 18.31 -9.48
N PHE A 54 15.96 17.25 -9.62
CA PHE A 54 15.85 16.43 -10.82
C PHE A 54 14.39 16.24 -11.21
N THR A 55 14.14 16.10 -12.51
CA THR A 55 12.80 15.82 -13.04
C THR A 55 12.84 14.62 -13.98
N LEU A 56 11.89 13.68 -13.83
CA LEU A 56 11.75 12.54 -14.71
C LEU A 56 10.35 12.51 -15.33
N SER A 57 10.31 12.59 -16.68
CA SER A 57 9.07 12.60 -17.46
C SER A 57 8.42 11.22 -17.51
N ALA A 58 7.08 11.19 -17.60
CA ALA A 58 6.27 10.01 -17.84
C ALA A 58 6.53 9.29 -19.18
N ASP A 59 7.37 9.84 -20.06
CA ASP A 59 7.79 9.16 -21.30
C ASP A 59 8.85 8.08 -21.05
N ASN A 60 9.50 8.10 -19.90
CA ASN A 60 10.57 7.18 -19.52
C ASN A 60 9.99 6.00 -18.76
N THR A 61 9.26 5.09 -19.43
CA THR A 61 8.58 3.96 -18.81
C THR A 61 9.09 2.61 -19.27
N HIS A 62 8.91 1.62 -18.40
CA HIS A 62 9.04 0.19 -18.69
C HIS A 62 7.90 -0.57 -17.98
N ALA A 63 7.67 -1.84 -18.35
CA ALA A 63 6.60 -2.66 -17.79
C ALA A 63 7.12 -4.01 -17.25
N ARG A 64 8.38 -4.07 -16.83
CA ARG A 64 9.01 -5.29 -16.30
C ARG A 64 9.99 -4.93 -15.18
N TRP A 65 10.24 -5.90 -14.30
CA TRP A 65 11.32 -5.84 -13.34
C TRP A 65 12.51 -6.68 -13.81
N SER A 66 13.68 -6.05 -13.98
CA SER A 66 14.93 -6.72 -14.35
C SER A 66 16.13 -5.81 -14.05
N ARG A 67 17.28 -6.39 -13.63
CA ARG A 67 18.52 -5.63 -13.54
C ARG A 67 19.09 -5.21 -14.90
N SER A 68 18.62 -5.83 -15.97
CA SER A 68 19.07 -5.54 -17.34
C SER A 68 18.44 -4.28 -17.93
N ILE A 69 17.40 -3.70 -17.31
CA ILE A 69 16.79 -2.45 -17.76
C ILE A 69 17.74 -1.30 -17.40
N PRO A 70 18.26 -0.56 -18.39
CA PRO A 70 19.20 0.51 -18.12
C PRO A 70 18.52 1.69 -17.40
N PRO A 71 19.19 2.33 -16.43
CA PRO A 71 18.64 3.51 -15.77
C PRO A 71 18.56 4.69 -16.77
N VAL A 72 17.48 5.47 -16.66
CA VAL A 72 17.22 6.65 -17.47
C VAL A 72 17.65 7.94 -16.78
N LEU A 73 17.87 7.87 -15.46
CA LEU A 73 18.34 8.97 -14.63
C LEU A 73 19.34 8.42 -13.59
N THR A 74 20.37 9.21 -13.26
CA THR A 74 21.28 8.91 -12.15
C THR A 74 21.31 10.10 -11.20
N VAL A 75 21.12 9.82 -9.90
CA VAL A 75 21.07 10.85 -8.86
C VAL A 75 21.96 10.47 -7.66
N PRO A 76 22.51 11.45 -6.91
CA PRO A 76 23.17 11.17 -5.66
C PRO A 76 22.16 10.68 -4.59
N SER A 77 22.65 10.01 -3.54
CA SER A 77 21.85 9.71 -2.34
C SER A 77 21.37 11.00 -1.66
N GLY A 78 20.12 11.05 -1.24
CA GLY A 78 19.46 12.23 -0.67
C GLY A 78 18.90 13.20 -1.72
N ALA A 79 18.89 12.80 -3.01
CA ALA A 79 18.35 13.64 -4.07
C ALA A 79 16.82 13.72 -4.02
N VAL A 80 16.28 14.92 -4.19
CA VAL A 80 14.86 15.16 -4.39
C VAL A 80 14.53 15.13 -5.87
N VAL A 81 13.61 14.26 -6.26
CA VAL A 81 13.23 14.02 -7.65
C VAL A 81 11.74 14.29 -7.83
N GLU A 82 11.40 15.06 -8.84
CA GLU A 82 10.03 15.20 -9.34
C GLU A 82 9.79 14.16 -10.43
N VAL A 83 8.83 13.25 -10.21
CA VAL A 83 8.51 12.16 -11.13
C VAL A 83 7.09 12.31 -11.63
N PHE A 84 6.91 12.20 -12.94
CA PHE A 84 5.59 12.12 -13.57
C PHE A 84 5.31 10.69 -13.97
N THR A 85 4.10 10.17 -13.65
CA THR A 85 3.66 8.84 -13.99
C THR A 85 2.55 8.87 -15.04
N GLN A 86 2.48 7.83 -15.86
CA GLN A 86 1.27 7.52 -16.61
C GLN A 86 0.28 6.79 -15.68
N GLU A 87 -0.97 6.66 -16.12
CA GLU A 87 -1.89 5.74 -15.45
C GLU A 87 -1.47 4.26 -15.70
N ALA A 88 -2.00 3.32 -14.94
CA ALA A 88 -1.57 1.92 -14.89
C ALA A 88 -1.35 1.26 -16.25
N THR A 89 -2.22 1.54 -17.25
CA THR A 89 -2.19 0.87 -18.55
C THR A 89 -1.16 1.43 -19.53
N GLY A 90 -0.47 2.52 -19.20
CA GLY A 90 0.49 3.15 -20.10
C GLY A 90 -0.16 3.78 -21.33
N GLY A 91 -1.28 4.46 -21.12
CA GLY A 91 -2.00 5.19 -22.16
C GLY A 91 -2.87 4.33 -23.05
N GLN A 92 -3.21 3.10 -22.65
CA GLN A 92 -4.17 2.28 -23.39
C GLN A 92 -5.61 2.72 -23.12
N LEU A 93 -5.88 3.34 -21.96
CA LEU A 93 -7.16 3.94 -21.61
C LEU A 93 -7.09 5.47 -21.61
N SER A 94 -8.25 6.09 -21.75
CA SER A 94 -8.44 7.54 -21.75
C SER A 94 -9.89 7.89 -21.36
N MET A 95 -10.21 9.17 -21.19
CA MET A 95 -11.58 9.64 -20.97
C MET A 95 -12.54 9.32 -22.13
N ALA A 96 -12.05 8.87 -23.29
CA ALA A 96 -12.88 8.43 -24.42
C ALA A 96 -13.04 6.91 -24.50
N SER A 97 -12.42 6.15 -23.59
CA SER A 97 -12.41 4.70 -23.60
C SER A 97 -13.78 4.10 -23.27
N THR A 98 -13.98 2.90 -23.77
CA THR A 98 -15.20 2.09 -23.69
C THR A 98 -14.92 0.73 -23.04
N LEU A 99 -15.94 -0.11 -22.87
CA LEU A 99 -15.78 -1.48 -22.39
C LEU A 99 -14.94 -2.35 -23.34
N ASP A 100 -15.00 -2.07 -24.66
CA ASP A 100 -14.23 -2.80 -25.66
C ASP A 100 -12.72 -2.54 -25.48
N ASP A 101 -12.34 -1.32 -25.06
CA ASP A 101 -10.94 -0.97 -24.77
C ASP A 101 -10.43 -1.70 -23.52
N VAL A 102 -11.26 -1.86 -22.47
CA VAL A 102 -10.91 -2.67 -21.28
C VAL A 102 -10.71 -4.15 -21.67
N ALA A 103 -11.57 -4.68 -22.52
CA ALA A 103 -11.46 -6.06 -22.99
C ALA A 103 -10.24 -6.30 -23.91
N ALA A 104 -9.70 -5.22 -24.51
CA ALA A 104 -8.57 -5.26 -25.44
C ALA A 104 -7.22 -4.91 -24.76
N LEU A 105 -7.18 -4.71 -23.43
CA LEU A 105 -5.97 -4.33 -22.71
C LEU A 105 -4.83 -5.34 -22.95
N ASP A 106 -3.68 -4.83 -23.33
CA ASP A 106 -2.44 -5.57 -23.42
C ASP A 106 -1.74 -5.57 -22.05
N PHE A 107 -1.88 -6.66 -21.31
CA PHE A 107 -1.28 -6.82 -19.98
C PHE A 107 0.25 -6.88 -20.01
N ASP A 108 0.88 -7.09 -21.17
CA ASP A 108 2.34 -7.01 -21.29
C ASP A 108 2.88 -5.59 -21.13
N ARG A 109 2.01 -4.58 -21.20
CA ARG A 109 2.31 -3.16 -21.01
C ARG A 109 1.94 -2.62 -19.63
N ILE A 110 1.36 -3.46 -18.77
CA ILE A 110 0.92 -3.13 -17.42
C ILE A 110 1.98 -3.61 -16.39
N HIS A 111 2.41 -2.83 -15.45
CA HIS A 111 2.12 -1.41 -15.24
C HIS A 111 3.18 -0.56 -15.91
N ALA A 112 2.81 0.66 -16.34
CA ALA A 112 3.77 1.62 -16.87
C ALA A 112 4.54 2.27 -15.72
N LEU A 113 5.77 1.80 -15.47
CA LEU A 113 6.63 2.28 -14.40
C LEU A 113 7.59 3.34 -14.92
N THR A 114 7.59 4.54 -14.35
CA THR A 114 8.55 5.59 -14.64
C THR A 114 9.86 5.29 -13.94
N GLY A 115 10.95 5.25 -14.70
CA GLY A 115 12.29 4.85 -14.25
C GLY A 115 13.00 3.96 -15.27
N PRO A 116 14.07 3.24 -14.86
CA PRO A 116 14.65 3.21 -13.53
C PRO A 116 15.54 4.44 -13.20
N ILE A 117 15.57 4.82 -11.93
CA ILE A 117 16.47 5.83 -11.39
C ILE A 117 17.61 5.13 -10.66
N ARG A 118 18.86 5.33 -11.11
CA ARG A 118 20.05 4.86 -10.41
C ARG A 118 20.39 5.82 -9.27
N VAL A 119 20.58 5.30 -8.06
CA VAL A 119 21.03 6.06 -6.90
C VAL A 119 22.51 5.76 -6.63
N GLU A 120 23.35 6.79 -6.71
CA GLU A 120 24.79 6.65 -6.50
C GLU A 120 25.12 6.16 -5.09
N GLY A 121 26.04 5.21 -4.99
CA GLY A 121 26.50 4.65 -3.72
C GLY A 121 25.59 3.55 -3.14
N ALA A 122 24.44 3.25 -3.75
CA ALA A 122 23.64 2.08 -3.34
C ALA A 122 24.35 0.78 -3.74
N GLU A 123 24.45 -0.15 -2.79
CA GLU A 123 25.09 -1.46 -2.94
C GLU A 123 24.15 -2.58 -2.45
N PRO A 124 24.31 -3.81 -2.94
CA PRO A 124 23.54 -4.95 -2.43
C PRO A 124 23.67 -5.10 -0.91
N GLY A 125 22.52 -5.17 -0.24
CA GLY A 125 22.44 -5.26 1.23
C GLY A 125 22.14 -3.92 1.92
N ASP A 126 22.24 -2.80 1.22
CA ASP A 126 21.73 -1.51 1.69
C ASP A 126 20.20 -1.47 1.67
N VAL A 127 19.65 -0.40 2.19
CA VAL A 127 18.22 -0.05 2.07
C VAL A 127 18.09 1.27 1.34
N LEU A 128 17.18 1.34 0.37
CA LEU A 128 16.76 2.59 -0.23
C LEU A 128 15.54 3.11 0.53
N ALA A 129 15.68 4.26 1.19
CA ALA A 129 14.57 5.01 1.76
C ALA A 129 13.99 5.93 0.69
N VAL A 130 12.69 5.79 0.45
CA VAL A 130 11.90 6.59 -0.49
C VAL A 130 10.91 7.41 0.30
N THR A 131 11.20 8.70 0.50
CA THR A 131 10.28 9.61 1.20
C THR A 131 9.37 10.29 0.18
N LEU A 132 8.06 10.09 0.33
CA LEU A 132 7.02 10.69 -0.52
C LEU A 132 6.63 12.05 0.07
N HIS A 133 7.09 13.14 -0.53
CA HIS A 133 6.84 14.50 0.00
C HIS A 133 5.50 15.06 -0.47
N GLU A 134 5.19 14.91 -1.74
CA GLU A 134 4.00 15.48 -2.37
C GLU A 134 3.49 14.57 -3.48
N ILE A 135 2.19 14.43 -3.59
CA ILE A 135 1.52 13.65 -4.65
C ILE A 135 0.34 14.46 -5.17
N GLU A 136 0.41 14.84 -6.45
CA GLU A 136 -0.65 15.57 -7.15
C GLU A 136 -1.31 14.66 -8.18
N VAL A 137 -2.63 14.53 -8.09
CA VAL A 137 -3.43 13.73 -9.02
C VAL A 137 -3.62 14.50 -10.32
N GLY A 138 -3.57 13.81 -11.46
CA GLY A 138 -3.89 14.37 -12.77
C GLY A 138 -5.38 14.72 -12.90
N ASP A 139 -5.78 15.10 -14.09
CA ASP A 139 -7.13 15.64 -14.37
C ASP A 139 -8.20 14.58 -14.61
N TRP A 140 -7.82 13.31 -14.63
CA TRP A 140 -8.73 12.19 -14.84
C TRP A 140 -8.23 10.90 -14.18
N GLY A 141 -9.15 9.92 -14.05
CA GLY A 141 -8.84 8.58 -13.61
C GLY A 141 -9.91 7.58 -14.05
N TRP A 142 -9.66 6.30 -13.80
CA TRP A 142 -10.58 5.24 -14.12
C TRP A 142 -10.56 4.13 -13.06
N ALA A 143 -11.67 3.37 -12.98
CA ALA A 143 -11.72 2.10 -12.26
C ALA A 143 -12.46 1.09 -13.14
N ALA A 144 -12.07 -0.19 -13.08
CA ALA A 144 -12.64 -1.21 -13.94
C ALA A 144 -12.87 -2.54 -13.21
N ILE A 145 -13.71 -3.37 -13.83
CA ILE A 145 -13.72 -4.81 -13.61
C ILE A 145 -13.13 -5.42 -14.88
N ALA A 146 -11.97 -6.06 -14.79
CA ALA A 146 -11.39 -6.84 -15.87
C ALA A 146 -11.79 -8.32 -15.70
N SER A 147 -12.28 -8.96 -16.76
CA SER A 147 -12.72 -10.37 -16.69
C SER A 147 -11.62 -11.28 -16.17
N GLY A 148 -11.91 -12.04 -15.11
CA GLY A 148 -10.97 -12.96 -14.48
C GLY A 148 -9.99 -12.32 -13.50
N PHE A 149 -10.12 -11.02 -13.21
CA PHE A 149 -9.31 -10.28 -12.25
C PHE A 149 -10.20 -9.71 -11.11
N GLY A 150 -9.65 -9.59 -9.91
CA GLY A 150 -10.40 -9.16 -8.73
C GLY A 150 -10.68 -10.30 -7.73
N PHE A 151 -10.98 -9.95 -6.48
CA PHE A 151 -11.19 -10.92 -5.40
C PHE A 151 -12.46 -11.77 -5.56
N LEU A 152 -13.47 -11.25 -6.29
CA LEU A 152 -14.71 -11.94 -6.64
C LEU A 152 -14.83 -12.15 -8.16
N ALA A 153 -13.72 -12.47 -8.83
CA ALA A 153 -13.67 -12.64 -10.29
C ALA A 153 -14.58 -13.75 -10.83
N ASP A 154 -15.00 -14.71 -10.01
CA ASP A 154 -15.95 -15.75 -10.33
C ASP A 154 -17.43 -15.29 -10.32
N GLU A 155 -17.72 -14.19 -9.63
CA GLU A 155 -19.06 -13.57 -9.56
C GLU A 155 -19.20 -12.40 -10.55
N PHE A 156 -18.14 -11.60 -10.73
CA PHE A 156 -18.12 -10.43 -11.62
C PHE A 156 -17.32 -10.73 -12.89
N THR A 157 -17.94 -11.43 -13.82
CA THR A 157 -17.29 -11.94 -15.05
C THR A 157 -17.33 -10.97 -16.22
N GLU A 158 -18.28 -10.02 -16.20
CA GLU A 158 -18.47 -9.05 -17.28
C GLU A 158 -17.61 -7.82 -17.04
N PRO A 159 -16.94 -7.28 -18.08
CA PRO A 159 -16.13 -6.07 -17.93
C PRO A 159 -16.99 -4.87 -17.56
N TYR A 160 -16.43 -3.98 -16.73
CA TYR A 160 -17.04 -2.72 -16.35
C TYR A 160 -15.99 -1.62 -16.40
N LEU A 161 -16.35 -0.41 -16.76
CA LEU A 161 -15.47 0.76 -16.76
C LEU A 161 -16.20 1.95 -16.14
N LYS A 162 -15.51 2.62 -15.26
CA LYS A 162 -15.92 3.88 -14.69
C LYS A 162 -14.83 4.92 -14.88
N LEU A 163 -15.17 6.02 -15.54
CA LEU A 163 -14.26 7.15 -15.76
C LEU A 163 -14.58 8.26 -14.78
N PHE A 164 -13.55 8.94 -14.31
CA PHE A 164 -13.62 10.05 -13.36
C PHE A 164 -12.96 11.28 -13.95
N GLU A 165 -13.68 12.40 -14.01
CA GLU A 165 -13.09 13.72 -14.22
C GLU A 165 -12.58 14.22 -12.86
N LEU A 166 -11.29 14.52 -12.79
CA LEU A 166 -10.62 15.02 -11.59
C LEU A 166 -10.09 16.42 -11.92
N GLY A 167 -10.41 17.41 -11.12
CA GLY A 167 -9.88 18.76 -11.31
C GLY A 167 -8.57 18.97 -10.55
N PRO A 168 -7.82 20.02 -10.85
CA PRO A 168 -6.52 20.28 -10.20
C PRO A 168 -6.59 20.46 -8.68
N ASP A 169 -7.76 20.85 -8.15
CA ASP A 169 -8.01 21.02 -6.71
C ASP A 169 -9.04 20.00 -6.19
N ALA A 170 -9.25 18.89 -6.92
CA ALA A 170 -10.23 17.89 -6.52
C ALA A 170 -9.80 17.21 -5.21
N THR A 171 -10.69 17.28 -4.23
CA THR A 171 -10.55 16.53 -2.97
C THR A 171 -11.40 15.26 -2.96
N HIS A 172 -12.24 15.07 -3.96
CA HIS A 172 -13.14 13.93 -4.09
C HIS A 172 -13.40 13.60 -5.56
N ALA A 173 -13.56 12.31 -5.85
CA ALA A 173 -14.11 11.82 -7.11
C ALA A 173 -15.63 11.64 -7.00
N ASP A 174 -16.39 12.03 -8.04
CA ASP A 174 -17.83 11.77 -8.11
C ASP A 174 -18.09 10.35 -8.61
N PHE A 175 -18.54 9.47 -7.73
CA PHE A 175 -18.92 8.11 -8.11
C PHE A 175 -20.29 8.04 -8.78
N GLY A 176 -21.10 9.09 -8.68
CA GLY A 176 -22.48 9.13 -9.15
C GLY A 176 -23.48 8.75 -8.05
N GLY A 177 -24.77 9.08 -8.30
CA GLY A 177 -25.83 8.84 -7.32
C GLY A 177 -25.67 9.59 -5.99
N GLY A 178 -24.86 10.66 -5.96
CA GLY A 178 -24.55 11.43 -4.75
C GLY A 178 -23.41 10.86 -3.91
N ILE A 179 -22.76 9.78 -4.37
CA ILE A 179 -21.59 9.17 -3.69
C ILE A 179 -20.33 9.95 -4.09
N ARG A 180 -19.57 10.40 -3.10
CA ARG A 180 -18.32 11.12 -3.28
C ARG A 180 -17.20 10.34 -2.58
N ILE A 181 -16.15 9.98 -3.33
CA ILE A 181 -14.99 9.24 -2.82
C ILE A 181 -13.90 10.27 -2.48
N PRO A 182 -13.45 10.36 -1.21
CA PRO A 182 -12.32 11.21 -0.87
C PRO A 182 -11.08 10.76 -1.63
N LEU A 183 -10.29 11.69 -2.18
CA LEU A 183 -9.00 11.40 -2.76
C LEU A 183 -7.94 11.29 -1.65
N ASP A 184 -7.14 10.25 -1.71
CA ASP A 184 -6.02 9.97 -0.80
C ASP A 184 -4.91 9.29 -1.62
N PRO A 185 -4.18 10.06 -2.47
CA PRO A 185 -3.36 9.53 -3.54
C PRO A 185 -2.07 8.86 -3.02
N PHE A 186 -1.67 7.78 -3.72
CA PHE A 186 -0.45 7.05 -3.43
C PHE A 186 0.03 6.26 -4.68
N PRO A 187 1.31 5.84 -4.75
CA PRO A 187 1.78 4.91 -5.77
C PRO A 187 1.43 3.47 -5.37
N GLY A 188 0.70 2.73 -6.22
CA GLY A 188 0.46 1.29 -6.07
C GLY A 188 1.76 0.52 -6.28
N VAL A 189 2.53 0.88 -7.31
CA VAL A 189 3.83 0.27 -7.62
C VAL A 189 4.98 1.21 -7.28
N LEU A 190 5.86 0.78 -6.39
CA LEU A 190 7.19 1.36 -6.21
C LEU A 190 8.18 0.26 -5.80
N GLY A 191 9.40 0.31 -6.32
CA GLY A 191 10.38 -0.73 -6.02
C GLY A 191 11.75 -0.49 -6.66
N VAL A 192 12.69 -1.37 -6.32
CA VAL A 192 14.05 -1.40 -6.86
C VAL A 192 14.21 -2.60 -7.81
N ALA A 193 15.22 -2.59 -8.68
CA ALA A 193 15.46 -3.71 -9.56
C ALA A 193 15.90 -4.96 -8.77
N PRO A 194 15.30 -6.15 -9.04
CA PRO A 194 15.74 -7.41 -8.46
C PRO A 194 17.06 -7.89 -9.10
N ASP A 195 17.82 -8.73 -8.39
CA ASP A 195 19.06 -9.33 -8.92
C ASP A 195 18.76 -10.51 -9.88
N THR A 196 18.12 -10.20 -11.01
CA THR A 196 17.86 -11.15 -12.10
C THR A 196 17.86 -10.46 -13.45
N ASP A 197 18.31 -11.20 -14.49
CA ASP A 197 18.20 -10.77 -15.90
C ASP A 197 16.85 -11.15 -16.50
N GLU A 198 16.03 -11.93 -15.81
CA GLU A 198 14.67 -12.26 -16.25
C GLU A 198 13.79 -10.99 -16.21
N GLU A 199 12.97 -10.85 -17.22
CA GLU A 199 11.95 -9.78 -17.29
C GLU A 199 10.69 -10.21 -16.55
N LEU A 200 10.62 -9.90 -15.24
CA LEU A 200 9.49 -10.26 -14.40
C LEU A 200 8.32 -9.31 -14.63
N VAL A 201 7.11 -9.85 -14.68
CA VAL A 201 5.87 -9.04 -14.76
C VAL A 201 5.71 -8.19 -13.49
N THR A 202 5.00 -7.08 -13.59
CA THR A 202 4.86 -6.10 -12.52
C THR A 202 3.73 -6.42 -11.53
N ILE A 203 2.72 -7.21 -11.93
CA ILE A 203 1.50 -7.47 -11.16
C ILE A 203 1.79 -7.97 -9.73
N PRO A 204 2.52 -9.08 -9.46
CA PRO A 204 2.68 -9.50 -8.08
C PRO A 204 3.75 -8.69 -7.35
N PRO A 205 3.50 -8.31 -6.07
CA PRO A 205 4.55 -7.75 -5.22
C PRO A 205 5.64 -8.78 -4.92
N ARG A 206 6.86 -8.28 -4.64
CA ARG A 206 8.06 -9.10 -4.40
C ARG A 206 8.95 -8.46 -3.33
N LEU A 207 10.06 -9.14 -3.00
CA LEU A 207 11.04 -8.65 -2.02
C LEU A 207 11.62 -7.27 -2.37
N ASN A 208 11.66 -6.92 -3.64
CA ASN A 208 12.12 -5.62 -4.12
C ASN A 208 11.06 -4.48 -4.04
N GLY A 209 9.90 -4.74 -3.44
CA GLY A 209 8.71 -3.90 -3.55
C GLY A 209 7.84 -4.35 -4.71
N GLY A 210 7.53 -3.45 -5.63
CA GLY A 210 6.66 -3.69 -6.78
C GLY A 210 5.23 -3.28 -6.49
N ASN A 211 4.28 -4.07 -6.98
CA ASN A 211 2.85 -3.80 -6.85
C ASN A 211 2.37 -4.16 -5.44
N MET A 212 2.42 -3.18 -4.56
CA MET A 212 2.05 -3.37 -3.15
C MET A 212 0.64 -2.89 -2.84
N ASP A 213 0.07 -2.04 -3.68
CA ASP A 213 -1.26 -1.46 -3.58
C ASP A 213 -1.66 -1.08 -2.16
N ASN A 214 -0.66 -0.47 -1.49
CA ASN A 214 -0.77 -0.14 -0.08
C ASN A 214 -1.07 1.34 0.10
N ARG A 215 -2.34 1.67 0.28
CA ARG A 215 -2.85 3.04 0.45
C ARG A 215 -2.19 3.83 1.60
N HIS A 216 -1.46 3.15 2.47
CA HIS A 216 -0.76 3.79 3.59
C HIS A 216 0.64 4.29 3.21
N MET A 217 1.13 3.98 1.98
CA MET A 217 2.38 4.50 1.41
C MET A 217 2.10 5.76 0.59
N LYS A 218 1.77 6.86 1.25
CA LYS A 218 1.31 8.12 0.65
C LYS A 218 2.19 9.31 1.04
N ALA A 219 1.83 10.52 0.63
CA ALA A 219 2.57 11.73 1.02
C ALA A 219 2.75 11.82 2.55
N GLY A 220 3.95 12.15 3.00
CA GLY A 220 4.37 12.14 4.40
C GLY A 220 4.86 10.79 4.92
N THR A 221 4.99 9.76 4.05
CA THR A 221 5.57 8.48 4.45
C THR A 221 6.93 8.22 3.82
N THR A 222 7.76 7.41 4.49
CA THR A 222 9.00 6.86 3.97
C THR A 222 8.87 5.35 3.79
N VAL A 223 9.15 4.86 2.59
CA VAL A 223 9.15 3.43 2.25
C VAL A 223 10.60 2.94 2.18
N TYR A 224 10.89 1.84 2.85
CA TYR A 224 12.20 1.20 2.92
C TYR A 224 12.23 -0.02 2.00
N LEU A 225 13.11 -0.02 1.01
CA LEU A 225 13.24 -1.06 0.01
C LEU A 225 14.60 -1.75 0.11
N PRO A 226 14.68 -3.09 0.18
CA PRO A 226 15.96 -3.81 0.22
C PRO A 226 16.68 -3.73 -1.12
N VAL A 227 17.89 -3.22 -1.15
CA VAL A 227 18.71 -3.08 -2.36
C VAL A 227 19.35 -4.42 -2.71
N ALA A 228 19.07 -4.91 -3.92
CA ALA A 228 19.60 -6.19 -4.43
C ALA A 228 20.75 -6.01 -5.42
N ILE A 229 20.85 -4.85 -6.09
CA ILE A 229 21.89 -4.56 -7.09
C ILE A 229 22.54 -3.20 -6.84
N GLU A 230 23.75 -2.98 -7.37
CA GLU A 230 24.42 -1.69 -7.37
C GLU A 230 23.55 -0.61 -8.06
N GLY A 231 23.36 0.51 -7.38
CA GLY A 231 22.54 1.62 -7.86
C GLY A 231 21.05 1.47 -7.60
N ALA A 232 20.58 0.39 -6.98
CA ALA A 232 19.18 0.10 -6.67
C ALA A 232 18.24 0.06 -7.90
N ASN A 233 18.36 1.00 -8.83
CA ASN A 233 17.51 1.17 -10.02
C ASN A 233 16.03 1.23 -9.64
N PHE A 234 15.63 2.32 -8.96
CA PHE A 234 14.28 2.57 -8.48
C PHE A 234 13.31 2.92 -9.60
N SER A 235 12.09 2.41 -9.54
CA SER A 235 10.99 2.77 -10.45
C SER A 235 9.68 2.88 -9.68
N ILE A 236 8.76 3.72 -10.21
CA ILE A 236 7.48 4.05 -9.59
C ILE A 236 6.42 4.23 -10.67
N GLY A 237 5.18 3.85 -10.38
CA GLY A 237 4.04 3.99 -11.31
C GLY A 237 2.78 3.44 -10.70
N ASP A 238 1.79 3.14 -11.57
CA ASP A 238 0.53 2.57 -11.11
C ASP A 238 -0.05 3.38 -9.96
N THR A 239 -0.39 4.61 -10.26
CA THR A 239 -0.71 5.60 -9.24
C THR A 239 -2.21 5.72 -9.03
N HIS A 240 -2.63 5.63 -7.76
CA HIS A 240 -4.01 5.51 -7.31
C HIS A 240 -4.49 6.80 -6.66
N ALA A 241 -5.53 7.43 -7.20
CA ALA A 241 -6.14 8.62 -6.61
C ALA A 241 -6.97 8.28 -5.35
N ALA A 242 -7.53 7.08 -5.28
CA ALA A 242 -8.20 6.53 -4.10
C ALA A 242 -8.33 5.01 -4.20
N GLN A 243 -8.13 4.33 -3.09
CA GLN A 243 -8.32 2.89 -2.92
C GLN A 243 -8.75 2.57 -1.50
N GLY A 244 -9.59 1.56 -1.32
CA GLY A 244 -9.83 0.92 -0.01
C GLY A 244 -8.77 -0.15 0.28
N ASP A 245 -8.51 -0.46 1.57
CA ASP A 245 -7.70 -1.62 1.92
C ASP A 245 -8.28 -2.89 1.26
N GLY A 246 -7.41 -3.66 0.60
CA GLY A 246 -7.73 -4.90 -0.09
C GLY A 246 -7.92 -4.81 -1.59
N GLU A 247 -8.12 -3.62 -2.17
CA GLU A 247 -8.31 -3.40 -3.62
C GLU A 247 -9.22 -4.42 -4.32
N VAL A 248 -10.32 -4.74 -3.68
CA VAL A 248 -11.10 -5.96 -3.93
C VAL A 248 -11.65 -6.14 -5.35
N SER A 249 -11.78 -5.09 -6.15
CA SER A 249 -12.20 -5.20 -7.56
C SER A 249 -11.03 -5.42 -8.53
N GLY A 250 -9.79 -5.27 -8.09
CA GLY A 250 -8.59 -5.42 -8.90
C GLY A 250 -8.13 -4.12 -9.57
N THR A 251 -8.76 -2.99 -9.25
CA THR A 251 -8.31 -1.65 -9.59
C THR A 251 -8.72 -0.66 -8.52
N ALA A 252 -7.92 0.38 -8.36
CA ALA A 252 -8.24 1.59 -7.62
C ALA A 252 -8.98 2.63 -8.50
N ILE A 253 -8.90 3.91 -8.18
CA ILE A 253 -9.06 4.99 -9.16
C ILE A 253 -7.66 5.24 -9.74
N GLU A 254 -7.37 4.59 -10.84
CA GLU A 254 -6.13 4.69 -11.58
C GLU A 254 -6.00 6.07 -12.21
N ALA A 255 -4.92 6.77 -11.97
CA ALA A 255 -4.74 8.15 -12.46
C ALA A 255 -3.26 8.47 -12.70
N PRO A 256 -2.91 9.28 -13.71
CA PRO A 256 -1.56 9.81 -13.84
C PRO A 256 -1.30 10.82 -12.72
N MET A 257 -0.05 10.89 -12.24
CA MET A 257 0.32 11.77 -11.11
C MET A 257 1.65 12.47 -11.31
N ARG A 258 1.82 13.54 -10.55
CA ARG A 258 3.09 14.17 -10.25
C ARG A 258 3.46 13.85 -8.81
N ILE A 259 4.69 13.36 -8.59
CA ILE A 259 5.18 12.95 -7.27
C ILE A 259 6.52 13.65 -7.01
N VAL A 260 6.67 14.30 -5.85
CA VAL A 260 7.96 14.77 -5.34
C VAL A 260 8.42 13.79 -4.27
N LEU A 261 9.55 13.15 -4.50
CA LEU A 261 10.12 12.15 -3.60
C LEU A 261 11.61 12.36 -3.39
N GLU A 262 12.12 11.82 -2.29
CA GLU A 262 13.55 11.80 -1.97
C GLU A 262 14.05 10.35 -1.93
N LEU A 263 15.26 10.14 -2.48
CA LEU A 263 15.90 8.82 -2.56
C LEU A 263 17.18 8.82 -1.73
N GLU A 264 17.16 8.21 -0.54
CA GLU A 264 18.31 8.14 0.36
C GLU A 264 18.79 6.69 0.54
N VAL A 265 20.10 6.48 0.48
CA VAL A 265 20.74 5.17 0.73
C VAL A 265 21.10 5.06 2.20
N ILE A 266 20.54 4.05 2.88
CA ILE A 266 20.84 3.73 4.27
C ILE A 266 21.77 2.52 4.32
N LYS A 267 22.99 2.68 4.87
CA LYS A 267 23.99 1.63 4.91
C LYS A 267 23.82 0.64 6.08
N ASP A 268 23.43 1.12 7.23
CA ASP A 268 23.37 0.33 8.48
C ASP A 268 21.93 0.19 8.98
N HIS A 269 20.99 -0.13 8.08
CA HIS A 269 19.60 -0.39 8.46
C HIS A 269 19.49 -1.73 9.20
N HIS A 270 18.53 -1.86 10.13
CA HIS A 270 18.23 -3.16 10.73
C HIS A 270 17.82 -4.18 9.67
N PRO A 271 18.06 -5.48 9.88
CA PRO A 271 17.73 -6.50 8.90
C PRO A 271 16.22 -6.47 8.52
N MET A 272 15.93 -6.45 7.24
CA MET A 272 14.57 -6.54 6.71
C MET A 272 14.53 -7.49 5.51
N ALA A 273 13.52 -8.33 5.45
CA ALA A 273 13.34 -9.31 4.37
C ALA A 273 12.38 -8.82 3.29
N GLU A 274 11.41 -8.01 3.65
CA GLU A 274 10.38 -7.44 2.78
C GLU A 274 10.28 -5.94 3.06
N PRO A 275 9.69 -5.12 2.16
CA PRO A 275 9.57 -3.68 2.37
C PRO A 275 8.91 -3.32 3.70
N GLN A 276 9.36 -2.22 4.26
CA GLN A 276 8.81 -1.62 5.47
C GLN A 276 8.50 -0.15 5.18
N TYR A 277 7.70 0.50 6.02
CA TYR A 277 7.38 1.90 5.83
C TYR A 277 6.96 2.56 7.13
N GLU A 278 7.05 3.88 7.17
CA GLU A 278 6.63 4.63 8.32
C GLU A 278 5.98 5.96 7.93
N GLY A 279 5.04 6.40 8.76
CA GLY A 279 4.50 7.75 8.78
C GLY A 279 4.91 8.46 10.07
N ASP A 280 4.31 9.60 10.32
CA ASP A 280 4.60 10.39 11.53
C ASP A 280 4.22 9.64 12.80
N ASP A 281 3.13 8.89 12.79
CA ASP A 281 2.48 8.27 13.95
C ASP A 281 2.63 6.74 14.02
N PHE A 282 3.13 6.07 12.97
CA PHE A 282 3.30 4.62 12.95
C PHE A 282 4.59 4.16 12.28
N TYR A 283 5.02 2.94 12.62
CA TYR A 283 5.96 2.13 11.85
C TYR A 283 5.25 0.86 11.39
N ALA A 284 5.48 0.43 10.14
CA ALA A 284 4.80 -0.69 9.56
C ALA A 284 5.74 -1.64 8.82
N VAL A 285 5.41 -2.92 8.87
CA VAL A 285 6.07 -3.99 8.12
C VAL A 285 5.08 -4.63 7.17
N THR A 286 5.54 -5.09 6.02
CA THR A 286 4.74 -5.86 5.08
C THR A 286 4.98 -7.37 5.23
N GLY A 287 4.02 -8.17 4.78
CA GLY A 287 4.15 -9.61 4.66
C GLY A 287 3.47 -10.07 3.38
N PHE A 288 4.23 -10.62 2.44
CA PHE A 288 3.70 -11.24 1.23
C PHE A 288 3.46 -12.71 1.45
N GLY A 289 2.36 -13.26 0.94
CA GLY A 289 2.05 -14.68 1.08
C GLY A 289 1.12 -15.18 -0.01
N THR A 290 1.11 -16.48 -0.24
CA THR A 290 0.18 -17.14 -1.17
C THR A 290 -1.22 -17.30 -0.59
N SER A 291 -1.42 -16.80 0.61
CA SER A 291 -2.72 -16.65 1.29
C SER A 291 -2.64 -15.52 2.31
N ILE A 292 -3.81 -14.92 2.63
CA ILE A 292 -3.92 -13.88 3.67
C ILE A 292 -3.41 -14.40 5.03
N ASP A 293 -3.64 -15.68 5.39
CA ASP A 293 -3.12 -16.27 6.64
C ASP A 293 -1.58 -16.31 6.64
N GLU A 294 -0.95 -16.69 5.53
CA GLU A 294 0.51 -16.70 5.39
C GLU A 294 1.08 -15.29 5.50
N ALA A 295 0.52 -14.34 4.73
CA ALA A 295 0.91 -12.93 4.74
C ALA A 295 0.78 -12.32 6.15
N THR A 296 -0.34 -12.55 6.84
CA THR A 296 -0.58 -12.12 8.22
C THR A 296 0.48 -12.66 9.18
N ARG A 297 0.82 -13.96 9.08
CA ARG A 297 1.86 -14.58 9.94
C ARG A 297 3.24 -13.99 9.69
N LYS A 298 3.57 -13.65 8.44
CA LYS A 298 4.83 -13.00 8.08
C LYS A 298 4.89 -11.59 8.65
N ALA A 299 3.90 -10.75 8.38
CA ALA A 299 3.83 -9.38 8.91
C ALA A 299 3.95 -9.37 10.45
N THR A 300 3.26 -10.29 11.14
CA THR A 300 3.38 -10.43 12.60
C THR A 300 4.80 -10.78 13.03
N ARG A 301 5.48 -11.73 12.34
CA ARG A 301 6.86 -12.11 12.68
C ARG A 301 7.83 -10.96 12.46
N PHE A 302 7.70 -10.25 11.34
CA PHE A 302 8.57 -9.12 11.01
C PHE A 302 8.40 -7.96 11.99
N MET A 303 7.18 -7.69 12.46
CA MET A 303 6.96 -6.71 13.52
C MET A 303 7.59 -7.15 14.86
N ILE A 304 7.52 -8.45 15.21
CA ILE A 304 8.20 -8.99 16.39
C ILE A 304 9.71 -8.82 16.27
N ASP A 305 10.28 -9.10 15.06
CA ASP A 305 11.70 -8.94 14.79
C ASP A 305 12.12 -7.46 14.92
N TYR A 306 11.37 -6.54 14.31
CA TYR A 306 11.58 -5.09 14.45
C TYR A 306 11.57 -4.61 15.91
N LEU A 307 10.54 -4.99 16.67
CA LEU A 307 10.42 -4.62 18.08
C LEU A 307 11.54 -5.20 18.95
N HIS A 308 12.03 -6.38 18.59
CA HIS A 308 13.17 -7.02 19.26
C HIS A 308 14.48 -6.32 18.93
N ASP A 309 14.78 -6.15 17.63
CA ASP A 309 16.08 -5.69 17.14
C ASP A 309 16.28 -4.20 17.37
N VAL A 310 15.22 -3.39 17.18
CA VAL A 310 15.30 -1.93 17.28
C VAL A 310 14.97 -1.42 18.69
N HIS A 311 13.97 -2.01 19.35
CA HIS A 311 13.50 -1.54 20.65
C HIS A 311 13.92 -2.42 21.84
N GLY A 312 14.64 -3.54 21.59
CA GLY A 312 15.21 -4.40 22.63
C GLY A 312 14.18 -5.19 23.44
N LEU A 313 12.93 -5.33 22.95
CA LEU A 313 11.92 -6.12 23.62
C LEU A 313 12.26 -7.61 23.57
N THR A 314 11.84 -8.38 24.58
CA THR A 314 11.82 -9.84 24.39
C THR A 314 10.84 -10.22 23.30
N ARG A 315 11.09 -11.33 22.59
CA ARG A 315 10.14 -11.77 21.53
C ARG A 315 8.73 -12.03 22.06
N GLN A 316 8.61 -12.46 23.32
CA GLN A 316 7.32 -12.67 24.00
C GLN A 316 6.59 -11.34 24.25
N ASP A 317 7.30 -10.33 24.77
CA ASP A 317 6.74 -9.00 25.00
C ASP A 317 6.36 -8.34 23.68
N ALA A 318 7.22 -8.44 22.64
CA ALA A 318 6.93 -7.95 21.30
C ALA A 318 5.68 -8.60 20.71
N TYR A 319 5.53 -9.92 20.85
CA TYR A 319 4.32 -10.61 20.37
C TYR A 319 3.05 -10.17 21.11
N VAL A 320 3.13 -10.02 22.43
CA VAL A 320 2.00 -9.50 23.22
C VAL A 320 1.68 -8.06 22.83
N LEU A 321 2.70 -7.21 22.61
CA LEU A 321 2.51 -5.83 22.17
C LEU A 321 1.82 -5.76 20.80
N CYS A 322 2.21 -6.60 19.85
CA CYS A 322 1.51 -6.72 18.57
C CYS A 322 0.01 -6.98 18.73
N SER A 323 -0.40 -7.76 19.76
CA SER A 323 -1.81 -8.05 20.02
C SER A 323 -2.56 -6.92 20.71
N LEU A 324 -1.84 -6.06 21.46
CA LEU A 324 -2.46 -4.99 22.27
C LEU A 324 -2.53 -3.65 21.52
N ALA A 325 -1.58 -3.40 20.61
CA ALA A 325 -1.43 -2.12 19.96
C ALA A 325 -1.15 -2.20 18.44
N GLY A 326 -0.83 -3.37 17.92
CA GLY A 326 -0.56 -3.55 16.49
C GLY A 326 -1.84 -3.75 15.69
N ASP A 327 -1.98 -3.04 14.55
CA ASP A 327 -3.09 -3.16 13.63
C ASP A 327 -2.68 -3.94 12.37
N LEU A 328 -3.36 -5.05 12.11
CA LEU A 328 -3.25 -5.78 10.85
C LEU A 328 -4.16 -5.15 9.79
N LYS A 329 -3.59 -4.85 8.61
CA LYS A 329 -4.31 -4.30 7.45
C LYS A 329 -4.07 -5.20 6.24
N ILE A 330 -5.14 -5.56 5.54
CA ILE A 330 -5.05 -6.29 4.28
C ILE A 330 -4.89 -5.22 3.19
N SER A 331 -3.67 -5.04 2.69
CA SER A 331 -3.35 -3.94 1.76
C SER A 331 -3.89 -4.22 0.36
N GLU A 332 -3.66 -5.44 -0.17
CA GLU A 332 -4.23 -5.92 -1.43
C GLU A 332 -4.60 -7.41 -1.35
N THR A 333 -5.52 -7.85 -2.23
CA THR A 333 -6.01 -9.23 -2.30
C THR A 333 -6.08 -9.79 -3.73
N VAL A 334 -5.53 -9.07 -4.71
CA VAL A 334 -5.80 -9.32 -6.14
C VAL A 334 -4.56 -9.60 -6.98
N ASP A 335 -3.36 -9.33 -6.48
CA ASP A 335 -2.09 -9.42 -7.21
C ASP A 335 -1.46 -10.81 -7.18
N MET A 336 -2.24 -11.76 -7.60
CA MET A 336 -1.84 -13.17 -7.59
C MET A 336 -0.45 -13.40 -8.22
N PRO A 337 0.37 -14.28 -7.62
CA PRO A 337 0.01 -15.26 -6.57
C PRO A 337 0.20 -14.75 -5.13
N HIS A 338 0.42 -13.47 -4.90
CA HIS A 338 0.67 -12.93 -3.58
C HIS A 338 -0.50 -12.09 -3.09
N TYR A 339 -0.71 -12.14 -1.79
CA TYR A 339 -1.54 -11.25 -0.98
C TYR A 339 -0.61 -10.44 -0.09
N LEU A 340 -0.93 -9.18 0.17
CA LEU A 340 -0.15 -8.35 1.05
C LEU A 340 -0.93 -7.97 2.31
N VAL A 341 -0.33 -8.24 3.46
CA VAL A 341 -0.81 -7.79 4.77
C VAL A 341 0.27 -6.94 5.42
N SER A 342 -0.12 -5.78 5.93
CA SER A 342 0.76 -4.93 6.73
C SER A 342 0.41 -5.02 8.21
N MET A 343 1.41 -4.89 9.09
CA MET A 343 1.19 -4.65 10.51
C MET A 343 1.74 -3.28 10.88
N HIS A 344 0.87 -2.42 11.38
CA HIS A 344 1.19 -1.09 11.88
C HIS A 344 1.39 -1.12 13.39
N MET A 345 2.44 -0.48 13.87
CA MET A 345 2.69 -0.23 15.28
C MET A 345 2.70 1.28 15.54
N PRO A 346 1.80 1.82 16.36
CA PRO A 346 1.81 3.23 16.69
C PRO A 346 3.11 3.63 17.39
N LYS A 347 3.77 4.70 16.92
CA LYS A 347 5.02 5.20 17.50
C LYS A 347 4.86 5.68 18.93
N GLU A 348 3.66 6.17 19.29
CA GLU A 348 3.37 6.67 20.65
C GLU A 348 3.47 5.61 21.75
N VAL A 349 3.32 4.30 21.39
CA VAL A 349 3.44 3.20 22.36
C VAL A 349 4.88 2.69 22.49
N LEU A 350 5.80 3.18 21.65
CA LEU A 350 7.19 2.76 21.64
C LEU A 350 8.07 3.68 22.51
N PRO A 351 9.16 3.18 23.10
CA PRO A 351 10.11 4.02 23.79
C PRO A 351 10.68 5.10 22.86
N ARG A 352 10.79 6.33 23.37
CA ARG A 352 11.42 7.45 22.64
C ARG A 352 12.93 7.35 22.72
#